data_8ed7e9196ede0f226c030d7e62614a33
#
_entry.id   8ed7e9196ede0f226c030d7e62614a33
#
_cell.length_a   1.000
_cell.length_b   1.000
_cell.length_c   1.000
_cell.angle_alpha   90.00
_cell.angle_beta   90.00
_cell.angle_gamma   90.00
#
_symmetry.space_group_name_H-M   'P 1'
#
loop_
_entity.id
_entity.type
_entity.pdbx_description
1 polymer ?
#
loop_
_entity_poly.entity_id
_entity_poly.type
_entity_poly.pdbx_seq_one_letter_code
_entity_poly.pdbx_strand_id
1 'polypeptide(L)'
;MSNLRAKKKTALFLLLAAILVLVILLYVNSRTAQTSSFIMEGKEKLSVAGEVAAVSNNSSLIYCVKDLLVEAQAENLRVKNIKGNVTWSQKLPGKIMKLAEAGESIIIIDSLNNINCYSLQGKLLWTYKAPYEVIDIFTEDNGSFLVEYKGMTGSLAEVFTQSGSKAGNISVENAHVLSFSVGSSAFSISVLDTSAEAIKTKIITYNFKGDILWAQNFDNKIISNIKYSKNNKLLAMGENAVYIFKNDGRLQEETKIEGKISNVAMGDYIITIALQDKGKHYSVCYDANMRELSRVEIKAAPLGLYPMKNNLILYYNDELMVLTVKGELIARFKSNTDINRVYMTSDDKLYIVSNRTLQQLEYNQ
;
A
#
# COMPACT_ATOMS: atom_id res chain seq x y z
N MET A 1 -16.11 63.16 -31.92
CA MET A 1 -14.98 62.28 -31.47
C MET A 1 -15.31 61.39 -30.28
N SER A 2 -16.31 61.68 -29.44
CA SER A 2 -16.68 60.88 -28.23
C SER A 2 -17.26 59.48 -28.55
N ASN A 3 -18.10 59.34 -29.59
CA ASN A 3 -18.78 58.09 -29.95
C ASN A 3 -17.83 56.98 -30.49
N LEU A 4 -16.69 57.36 -31.07
CA LEU A 4 -15.73 56.38 -31.61
C LEU A 4 -14.89 55.75 -30.48
N ARG A 5 -14.60 56.52 -29.42
CA ARG A 5 -13.89 56.03 -28.22
C ARG A 5 -14.78 55.09 -27.37
N ALA A 6 -16.08 55.36 -27.28
CA ALA A 6 -17.02 54.48 -26.57
C ALA A 6 -17.15 53.15 -27.29
N LYS A 7 -17.32 53.10 -28.61
CA LYS A 7 -17.40 51.89 -29.42
C LYS A 7 -16.14 51.03 -29.34
N LYS A 8 -14.92 51.66 -29.30
CA LYS A 8 -13.67 50.91 -29.13
C LYS A 8 -13.54 50.29 -27.72
N LYS A 9 -13.99 50.97 -26.65
CA LYS A 9 -14.00 50.41 -25.30
C LYS A 9 -14.96 49.24 -25.15
N THR A 10 -16.16 49.34 -25.78
CA THR A 10 -17.14 48.24 -25.76
C THR A 10 -16.65 47.04 -26.56
N ALA A 11 -16.01 47.23 -27.73
CA ALA A 11 -15.41 46.17 -28.48
C ALA A 11 -14.25 45.46 -27.75
N LEU A 12 -13.39 46.24 -27.04
CA LEU A 12 -12.31 45.68 -26.22
C LEU A 12 -12.86 44.88 -25.03
N PHE A 13 -13.94 45.36 -24.39
CA PHE A 13 -14.57 44.63 -23.29
C PHE A 13 -15.21 43.31 -23.75
N LEU A 14 -15.88 43.31 -24.90
CA LEU A 14 -16.44 42.09 -25.48
C LEU A 14 -15.35 41.10 -25.88
N LEU A 15 -14.21 41.56 -26.40
CA LEU A 15 -13.07 40.72 -26.73
C LEU A 15 -12.47 40.07 -25.48
N LEU A 16 -12.27 40.84 -24.39
CA LEU A 16 -11.80 40.32 -23.12
C LEU A 16 -12.76 39.34 -22.48
N ALA A 17 -14.05 39.60 -22.54
CA ALA A 17 -15.08 38.68 -22.07
C ALA A 17 -15.09 37.36 -22.88
N ALA A 18 -14.93 37.42 -24.20
CA ALA A 18 -14.81 36.23 -25.05
C ALA A 18 -13.57 35.41 -24.78
N ILE A 19 -12.41 36.07 -24.53
CA ILE A 19 -11.16 35.39 -24.12
C ILE A 19 -11.34 34.73 -22.77
N LEU A 20 -11.97 35.39 -21.80
CA LEU A 20 -12.23 34.82 -20.47
C LEU A 20 -13.12 33.58 -20.56
N VAL A 21 -14.19 33.65 -21.38
CA VAL A 21 -15.08 32.48 -21.61
C VAL A 21 -14.31 31.35 -22.30
N LEU A 22 -13.45 31.67 -23.27
CA LEU A 22 -12.61 30.65 -23.93
C LEU A 22 -11.61 29.99 -22.93
N VAL A 23 -10.98 30.79 -22.07
CA VAL A 23 -10.08 30.27 -21.02
C VAL A 23 -10.85 29.40 -20.03
N ILE A 24 -12.05 29.80 -19.62
CA ILE A 24 -12.92 29.00 -18.73
C ILE A 24 -13.34 27.70 -19.45
N LEU A 25 -13.73 27.75 -20.70
CA LEU A 25 -14.08 26.58 -21.50
C LEU A 25 -12.88 25.64 -21.68
N LEU A 26 -11.69 26.17 -21.94
CA LEU A 26 -10.46 25.38 -22.03
C LEU A 26 -10.08 24.79 -20.66
N TYR A 27 -10.28 25.52 -19.57
CA TYR A 27 -10.04 25.04 -18.21
C TYR A 27 -11.06 23.97 -17.79
N VAL A 28 -12.34 24.16 -18.08
CA VAL A 28 -13.39 23.18 -17.85
C VAL A 28 -13.18 21.96 -18.76
N ASN A 29 -12.84 22.16 -20.02
CA ASN A 29 -12.56 21.07 -20.96
C ASN A 29 -11.25 20.31 -20.59
N SER A 30 -10.25 20.99 -20.05
CA SER A 30 -9.05 20.31 -19.51
C SER A 30 -9.33 19.52 -18.22
N ARG A 31 -10.35 19.92 -17.44
CA ARG A 31 -10.83 19.14 -16.28
C ARG A 31 -11.80 18.02 -16.66
N THR A 32 -12.61 18.21 -17.72
CA THR A 32 -13.55 17.16 -18.20
C THR A 32 -12.93 16.23 -19.23
N ALA A 33 -11.82 16.60 -19.86
CA ALA A 33 -11.01 15.76 -20.74
C ALA A 33 -10.02 14.87 -19.98
N GLN A 34 -10.26 14.56 -18.70
CA GLN A 34 -9.79 13.31 -18.12
C GLN A 34 -10.65 12.19 -18.72
N THR A 35 -10.37 11.94 -19.98
CA THR A 35 -10.92 10.85 -20.76
C THR A 35 -10.66 9.55 -20.02
N SER A 36 -11.72 8.79 -19.77
CA SER A 36 -11.63 7.35 -19.56
C SER A 36 -10.91 6.77 -20.80
N SER A 37 -9.59 6.65 -20.74
CA SER A 37 -8.84 6.02 -21.80
C SER A 37 -9.14 4.54 -21.76
N PHE A 38 -9.79 4.03 -22.81
CA PHE A 38 -9.82 2.59 -23.08
C PHE A 38 -8.38 2.08 -23.07
N ILE A 39 -8.14 0.96 -22.36
CA ILE A 39 -6.83 0.33 -22.33
C ILE A 39 -6.49 -0.12 -23.74
N MET A 40 -5.64 0.62 -24.41
CA MET A 40 -5.05 0.19 -25.70
C MET A 40 -4.13 -1.00 -25.45
N GLU A 41 -3.96 -1.89 -26.42
CA GLU A 41 -2.97 -2.96 -26.34
C GLU A 41 -1.59 -2.35 -26.06
N GLY A 42 -0.97 -2.79 -24.94
CA GLY A 42 0.36 -2.33 -24.55
C GLY A 42 1.41 -2.71 -25.59
N LYS A 43 2.39 -1.85 -25.77
CA LYS A 43 3.49 -2.07 -26.72
C LYS A 43 4.41 -3.22 -26.32
N GLU A 44 4.42 -3.59 -25.04
CA GLU A 44 5.31 -4.61 -24.49
C GLU A 44 4.50 -5.79 -23.94
N LYS A 45 4.98 -7.00 -24.16
CA LYS A 45 4.45 -8.21 -23.52
C LYS A 45 5.35 -8.59 -22.37
N LEU A 46 4.75 -8.85 -21.21
CA LEU A 46 5.44 -9.55 -20.15
C LEU A 46 5.43 -11.04 -20.48
N SER A 47 6.59 -11.67 -20.38
CA SER A 47 6.72 -13.12 -20.47
C SER A 47 7.43 -13.68 -19.26
N VAL A 48 7.25 -14.97 -19.04
CA VAL A 48 7.99 -15.71 -18.01
C VAL A 48 9.43 -15.83 -18.46
N ALA A 49 10.36 -15.18 -17.77
CA ALA A 49 11.78 -15.28 -18.02
C ALA A 49 12.39 -16.62 -17.55
N GLY A 50 11.69 -17.31 -16.65
CA GLY A 50 12.06 -18.62 -16.15
C GLY A 50 11.23 -19.04 -14.94
N GLU A 51 11.11 -20.35 -14.72
CA GLU A 51 10.60 -20.91 -13.47
C GLU A 51 11.73 -20.84 -12.44
N VAL A 52 11.50 -20.09 -11.38
CA VAL A 52 12.56 -19.76 -10.44
C VAL A 52 12.62 -20.72 -9.26
N ALA A 53 11.51 -21.22 -8.78
CA ALA A 53 11.48 -22.20 -7.70
C ALA A 53 10.11 -22.85 -7.54
N ALA A 54 10.09 -24.18 -7.34
CA ALA A 54 8.87 -24.85 -6.89
C ALA A 54 8.61 -24.53 -5.41
N VAL A 55 7.39 -24.14 -5.11
CA VAL A 55 6.91 -23.91 -3.75
C VAL A 55 6.46 -25.24 -3.16
N SER A 56 7.04 -25.64 -2.02
CA SER A 56 6.99 -27.01 -1.54
C SER A 56 5.62 -27.50 -1.09
N ASN A 57 4.67 -26.63 -0.71
CA ASN A 57 3.29 -27.05 -0.32
C ASN A 57 2.32 -25.87 -0.17
N ASN A 58 0.99 -26.14 -0.25
CA ASN A 58 -0.07 -25.13 -0.02
C ASN A 58 -0.12 -24.58 1.42
N SER A 59 0.53 -25.23 2.38
CA SER A 59 0.57 -24.83 3.78
C SER A 59 1.82 -24.00 4.15
N SER A 60 2.69 -23.72 3.19
CA SER A 60 3.88 -22.92 3.41
C SER A 60 3.54 -21.43 3.39
N LEU A 61 4.06 -20.68 4.38
CA LEU A 61 4.12 -19.23 4.29
C LEU A 61 5.25 -18.89 3.32
N ILE A 62 4.94 -18.05 2.35
CA ILE A 62 5.89 -17.65 1.32
C ILE A 62 5.97 -16.14 1.33
N TYR A 63 7.19 -15.63 1.25
CA TYR A 63 7.47 -14.23 1.14
C TYR A 63 8.67 -13.99 0.23
N CYS A 64 8.61 -12.97 -0.62
CA CYS A 64 9.78 -12.52 -1.38
C CYS A 64 10.35 -11.29 -0.71
N VAL A 65 11.65 -11.34 -0.38
CA VAL A 65 12.39 -10.22 0.19
C VAL A 65 13.57 -9.97 -0.71
N LYS A 66 13.62 -8.82 -1.38
CA LYS A 66 14.60 -8.56 -2.43
C LYS A 66 14.66 -9.71 -3.44
N ASP A 67 15.83 -10.28 -3.68
CA ASP A 67 16.04 -11.42 -4.58
C ASP A 67 15.96 -12.79 -3.90
N LEU A 68 15.33 -12.85 -2.71
CA LEU A 68 15.23 -14.08 -1.94
C LEU A 68 13.77 -14.51 -1.80
N LEU A 69 13.55 -15.81 -1.99
CA LEU A 69 12.31 -16.49 -1.65
C LEU A 69 12.45 -17.07 -0.25
N VAL A 70 11.66 -16.57 0.68
CA VAL A 70 11.56 -17.08 2.05
C VAL A 70 10.38 -18.02 2.14
N GLU A 71 10.64 -19.26 2.49
CA GLU A 71 9.67 -20.33 2.60
C GLU A 71 9.68 -20.89 4.02
N ALA A 72 8.53 -20.85 4.68
CA ALA A 72 8.35 -21.36 6.02
C ALA A 72 7.32 -22.48 6.03
N GLN A 73 7.71 -23.65 6.53
CA GLN A 73 6.84 -24.82 6.67
C GLN A 73 7.04 -25.47 8.03
N ALA A 74 6.00 -25.48 8.86
CA ALA A 74 6.07 -25.91 10.24
C ALA A 74 7.21 -25.19 10.98
N GLU A 75 8.21 -25.88 11.51
CA GLU A 75 9.38 -25.31 12.20
C GLU A 75 10.52 -24.94 11.23
N ASN A 76 10.41 -25.31 9.96
CA ASN A 76 11.49 -25.17 9.00
C ASN A 76 11.36 -23.86 8.22
N LEU A 77 12.42 -23.08 8.24
CA LEU A 77 12.63 -21.91 7.41
C LEU A 77 13.66 -22.24 6.35
N ARG A 78 13.34 -21.95 5.10
CA ARG A 78 14.26 -22.06 3.96
C ARG A 78 14.29 -20.76 3.20
N VAL A 79 15.48 -20.31 2.89
CA VAL A 79 15.66 -19.14 2.04
C VAL A 79 16.40 -19.57 0.78
N LYS A 80 15.80 -19.27 -0.35
CA LYS A 80 16.29 -19.63 -1.68
C LYS A 80 16.62 -18.35 -2.45
N ASN A 81 17.60 -18.41 -3.32
CA ASN A 81 17.78 -17.35 -4.30
C ASN A 81 16.75 -17.50 -5.43
N ILE A 82 16.72 -16.53 -6.32
CA ILE A 82 15.79 -16.52 -7.47
C ILE A 82 16.00 -17.71 -8.43
N LYS A 83 17.15 -18.41 -8.38
CA LYS A 83 17.40 -19.64 -9.15
C LYS A 83 16.88 -20.89 -8.45
N GLY A 84 16.23 -20.76 -7.28
CA GLY A 84 15.71 -21.87 -6.49
C GLY A 84 16.73 -22.58 -5.61
N ASN A 85 18.00 -22.14 -5.61
CA ASN A 85 19.03 -22.72 -4.77
C ASN A 85 18.86 -22.26 -3.33
N VAL A 86 18.88 -23.18 -2.37
CA VAL A 86 18.85 -22.86 -0.95
C VAL A 86 20.12 -22.12 -0.58
N THR A 87 19.97 -20.87 -0.13
CA THR A 87 21.10 -20.06 0.36
C THR A 87 21.39 -20.38 1.81
N TRP A 88 20.34 -20.59 2.61
CA TRP A 88 20.42 -21.03 3.98
C TRP A 88 19.08 -21.62 4.44
N SER A 89 19.12 -22.36 5.56
CA SER A 89 17.93 -22.92 6.20
C SER A 89 18.12 -22.95 7.70
N GLN A 90 17.01 -22.85 8.42
CA GLN A 90 16.99 -22.87 9.88
C GLN A 90 15.78 -23.70 10.36
N LYS A 91 15.99 -24.53 11.37
CA LYS A 91 14.91 -25.13 12.14
C LYS A 91 14.71 -24.35 13.42
N LEU A 92 13.48 -23.85 13.64
CA LEU A 92 13.12 -23.12 14.85
C LEU A 92 12.59 -24.07 15.93
N PRO A 93 12.62 -23.66 17.20
CA PRO A 93 12.07 -24.46 18.30
C PRO A 93 10.54 -24.60 18.27
N GLY A 94 9.85 -23.64 17.67
CA GLY A 94 8.40 -23.60 17.52
C GLY A 94 7.95 -23.54 16.07
N LYS A 95 6.69 -23.91 15.80
CA LYS A 95 6.08 -23.77 14.48
C LYS A 95 6.04 -22.30 14.07
N ILE A 96 6.43 -21.99 12.84
CA ILE A 96 6.36 -20.64 12.29
C ILE A 96 4.90 -20.27 12.07
N MET A 97 4.46 -19.20 12.71
CA MET A 97 3.08 -18.71 12.67
C MET A 97 2.94 -17.51 11.73
N LYS A 98 3.92 -16.60 11.74
CA LYS A 98 3.94 -15.41 10.90
C LYS A 98 5.34 -15.16 10.37
N LEU A 99 5.37 -14.54 9.20
CA LEU A 99 6.57 -14.18 8.46
C LEU A 99 6.35 -12.79 7.87
N ALA A 100 7.30 -11.89 8.06
CA ALA A 100 7.25 -10.55 7.52
C ALA A 100 8.65 -10.04 7.14
N GLU A 101 8.67 -9.07 6.25
CA GLU A 101 9.86 -8.28 5.93
C GLU A 101 9.89 -7.03 6.81
N ALA A 102 11.06 -6.68 7.32
CA ALA A 102 11.31 -5.41 7.97
C ALA A 102 12.62 -4.83 7.46
N GLY A 103 12.55 -4.01 6.43
CA GLY A 103 13.70 -3.46 5.72
C GLY A 103 14.59 -4.56 5.12
N GLU A 104 15.82 -4.71 5.62
CA GLU A 104 16.77 -5.75 5.18
C GLU A 104 16.77 -7.00 6.06
N SER A 105 15.67 -7.27 6.76
CA SER A 105 15.58 -8.36 7.72
C SER A 105 14.30 -9.17 7.54
N ILE A 106 14.34 -10.40 7.98
CA ILE A 106 13.20 -11.32 8.01
C ILE A 106 12.76 -11.44 9.46
N ILE A 107 11.51 -11.07 9.74
CA ILE A 107 10.89 -11.25 11.05
C ILE A 107 10.07 -12.52 11.05
N ILE A 108 10.26 -13.34 12.04
CA ILE A 108 9.59 -14.63 12.21
C ILE A 108 8.97 -14.69 13.60
N ILE A 109 7.70 -15.04 13.65
CA ILE A 109 6.99 -15.28 14.89
C ILE A 109 6.65 -16.76 14.96
N ASP A 110 7.08 -17.42 16.02
CA ASP A 110 6.84 -18.84 16.25
C ASP A 110 5.69 -19.09 17.26
N SER A 111 5.21 -20.33 17.31
CA SER A 111 4.14 -20.78 18.21
C SER A 111 4.51 -20.72 19.70
N LEU A 112 5.75 -20.46 20.01
CA LEU A 112 6.23 -20.22 21.36
C LEU A 112 6.24 -18.72 21.69
N ASN A 113 5.68 -17.86 20.84
CA ASN A 113 5.70 -16.40 20.94
C ASN A 113 7.12 -15.81 20.96
N ASN A 114 8.08 -16.43 20.25
CA ASN A 114 9.35 -15.77 20.01
C ASN A 114 9.24 -14.95 18.72
N ILE A 115 9.72 -13.72 18.77
CA ILE A 115 9.94 -12.86 17.64
C ILE A 115 11.42 -12.93 17.32
N ASN A 116 11.76 -13.54 16.18
CA ASN A 116 13.13 -13.75 15.75
C ASN A 116 13.40 -12.88 14.54
N CYS A 117 14.47 -12.13 14.54
CA CYS A 117 14.93 -11.33 13.41
C CYS A 117 16.18 -11.94 12.81
N TYR A 118 16.13 -12.25 11.54
CA TYR A 118 17.26 -12.78 10.78
C TYR A 118 17.69 -11.78 9.71
N SER A 119 19.00 -11.69 9.50
CA SER A 119 19.51 -11.02 8.28
C SER A 119 19.17 -11.85 7.05
N LEU A 120 19.24 -11.24 5.88
CA LEU A 120 19.06 -11.94 4.60
C LEU A 120 20.07 -13.07 4.37
N GLN A 121 21.21 -13.05 5.08
CA GLN A 121 22.26 -14.08 5.04
C GLN A 121 22.05 -15.21 6.07
N GLY A 122 20.93 -15.18 6.82
CA GLY A 122 20.58 -16.23 7.79
C GLY A 122 21.19 -16.06 9.19
N LYS A 123 21.83 -14.92 9.47
CA LYS A 123 22.32 -14.65 10.81
C LYS A 123 21.17 -14.20 11.71
N LEU A 124 20.96 -14.86 12.83
CA LEU A 124 20.06 -14.38 13.88
C LEU A 124 20.62 -13.08 14.45
N LEU A 125 19.89 -12.00 14.29
CA LEU A 125 20.28 -10.66 14.76
C LEU A 125 19.85 -10.45 16.20
N TRP A 126 18.62 -10.80 16.52
CA TRP A 126 18.08 -10.74 17.87
C TRP A 126 16.84 -11.63 18.00
N THR A 127 16.47 -11.93 19.24
CA THR A 127 15.23 -12.62 19.61
C THR A 127 14.56 -11.83 20.73
N TYR A 128 13.24 -11.71 20.64
CA TYR A 128 12.41 -11.13 21.68
C TYR A 128 11.30 -12.12 22.06
N LYS A 129 11.15 -12.35 23.35
CA LYS A 129 10.05 -13.16 23.88
C LYS A 129 8.82 -12.27 24.03
N ALA A 130 7.82 -12.46 23.20
CA ALA A 130 6.56 -11.72 23.30
C ALA A 130 5.86 -12.04 24.63
N PRO A 131 5.31 -11.04 25.32
CA PRO A 131 4.63 -11.22 26.59
C PRO A 131 3.29 -11.96 26.46
N TYR A 132 2.69 -11.90 25.28
CA TYR A 132 1.38 -12.48 24.96
C TYR A 132 1.36 -13.10 23.57
N GLU A 133 0.26 -13.77 23.24
CA GLU A 133 0.01 -14.32 21.89
C GLU A 133 0.01 -13.18 20.85
N VAL A 134 0.76 -13.36 19.77
CA VAL A 134 0.83 -12.38 18.70
C VAL A 134 -0.39 -12.53 17.78
N ILE A 135 -1.19 -11.47 17.66
CA ILE A 135 -2.32 -11.39 16.76
C ILE A 135 -1.84 -11.04 15.35
N ASP A 136 -1.08 -9.95 15.21
CA ASP A 136 -0.61 -9.48 13.92
C ASP A 136 0.72 -8.73 13.98
N ILE A 137 1.29 -8.51 12.79
CA ILE A 137 2.52 -7.75 12.56
C ILE A 137 2.33 -6.82 11.37
N PHE A 138 2.64 -5.56 11.56
CA PHE A 138 2.60 -4.51 10.54
C PHE A 138 4.01 -4.01 10.32
N THR A 139 4.48 -3.99 9.08
CA THR A 139 5.85 -3.60 8.73
C THR A 139 5.88 -2.37 7.85
N GLU A 140 6.97 -1.61 7.94
CA GLU A 140 7.26 -0.45 7.11
C GLU A 140 8.60 -0.64 6.39
N ASP A 141 8.75 0.03 5.23
CA ASP A 141 9.93 -0.09 4.37
C ASP A 141 11.24 0.31 5.05
N ASN A 142 11.17 1.18 6.07
CA ASN A 142 12.32 1.61 6.87
C ASN A 142 12.79 0.56 7.90
N GLY A 143 12.15 -0.61 7.92
CA GLY A 143 12.46 -1.70 8.84
C GLY A 143 11.84 -1.59 10.23
N SER A 144 11.06 -0.55 10.50
CA SER A 144 10.23 -0.47 11.70
C SER A 144 9.02 -1.36 11.56
N PHE A 145 8.55 -1.92 12.67
CA PHE A 145 7.34 -2.74 12.66
C PHE A 145 6.58 -2.66 13.99
N LEU A 146 5.29 -2.92 13.92
CA LEU A 146 4.42 -3.03 15.08
C LEU A 146 3.98 -4.48 15.21
N VAL A 147 4.00 -4.97 16.46
CA VAL A 147 3.44 -6.28 16.82
C VAL A 147 2.23 -6.08 17.70
N GLU A 148 1.09 -6.62 17.27
CA GLU A 148 -0.16 -6.61 18.03
C GLU A 148 -0.30 -7.92 18.80
N TYR A 149 -0.63 -7.80 20.09
CA TYR A 149 -0.80 -8.92 21.00
C TYR A 149 -2.23 -9.04 21.49
N LYS A 150 -2.63 -10.25 21.81
CA LYS A 150 -3.91 -10.54 22.44
C LYS A 150 -3.89 -10.09 23.91
N GLY A 151 -4.56 -8.99 24.20
CA GLY A 151 -4.77 -8.53 25.57
C GLY A 151 -5.97 -9.19 26.24
N MET A 152 -6.16 -8.96 27.54
CA MET A 152 -7.32 -9.45 28.28
C MET A 152 -8.61 -8.69 27.92
N THR A 153 -8.50 -7.39 27.64
CA THR A 153 -9.63 -6.49 27.35
C THR A 153 -9.44 -5.70 26.04
N GLY A 154 -8.62 -6.20 25.12
CA GLY A 154 -8.28 -5.53 23.87
C GLY A 154 -6.94 -5.96 23.35
N SER A 155 -6.31 -5.12 22.54
CA SER A 155 -4.98 -5.36 22.01
C SER A 155 -3.94 -4.54 22.76
N LEU A 156 -2.76 -5.15 22.93
CA LEU A 156 -1.53 -4.44 23.27
C LEU A 156 -0.69 -4.39 22.00
N ALA A 157 0.07 -3.34 21.82
CA ALA A 157 0.98 -3.26 20.69
C ALA A 157 2.35 -2.74 21.12
N GLU A 158 3.39 -3.27 20.51
CA GLU A 158 4.76 -2.82 20.68
C GLU A 158 5.34 -2.45 19.33
N VAL A 159 6.01 -1.31 19.28
CA VAL A 159 6.72 -0.85 18.09
C VAL A 159 8.20 -1.11 18.25
N PHE A 160 8.78 -1.70 17.21
CA PHE A 160 10.19 -2.04 17.14
C PHE A 160 10.87 -1.30 16.00
N THR A 161 12.12 -0.96 16.20
CA THR A 161 13.03 -0.60 15.11
C THR A 161 13.63 -1.86 14.49
N GLN A 162 14.26 -1.74 13.34
CA GLN A 162 14.97 -2.84 12.70
C GLN A 162 16.04 -3.48 13.61
N SER A 163 16.65 -2.70 14.50
CA SER A 163 17.65 -3.20 15.47
C SER A 163 17.04 -3.99 16.64
N GLY A 164 15.73 -4.14 16.72
CA GLY A 164 15.04 -4.81 17.82
C GLY A 164 14.82 -3.92 19.05
N SER A 165 15.18 -2.64 18.98
CA SER A 165 14.93 -1.70 20.07
C SER A 165 13.44 -1.32 20.06
N LYS A 166 12.82 -1.33 21.25
CA LYS A 166 11.44 -0.85 21.39
C LYS A 166 11.39 0.67 21.24
N ALA A 167 10.52 1.12 20.36
CA ALA A 167 10.22 2.53 20.15
C ALA A 167 8.97 3.00 20.93
N GLY A 168 8.24 2.07 21.58
CA GLY A 168 7.06 2.40 22.39
C GLY A 168 6.24 1.16 22.75
N ASN A 169 5.54 1.24 23.89
CA ASN A 169 4.48 0.32 24.28
C ASN A 169 3.16 1.08 24.16
N ILE A 170 2.20 0.48 23.49
CA ILE A 170 0.88 1.08 23.26
C ILE A 170 -0.16 0.14 23.86
N SER A 171 -1.00 0.67 24.75
CA SER A 171 -2.21 -0.02 25.18
C SER A 171 -3.36 0.48 24.29
N VAL A 172 -4.00 -0.45 23.61
CA VAL A 172 -5.17 -0.19 22.77
C VAL A 172 -6.34 -0.95 23.38
N GLU A 173 -6.90 -0.40 24.46
CA GLU A 173 -8.01 -1.02 25.16
C GLU A 173 -9.24 -1.10 24.26
N ASN A 174 -9.85 -2.28 24.22
CA ASN A 174 -11.08 -2.55 23.46
C ASN A 174 -10.98 -2.15 21.97
N ALA A 175 -9.83 -2.31 21.37
CA ALA A 175 -9.65 -1.97 19.97
C ALA A 175 -8.66 -2.92 19.28
N HIS A 176 -8.73 -2.98 17.95
CA HIS A 176 -7.80 -3.69 17.08
C HIS A 176 -7.07 -2.72 16.16
N VAL A 177 -5.78 -2.98 15.94
CA VAL A 177 -4.98 -2.21 14.98
C VAL A 177 -5.43 -2.58 13.56
N LEU A 178 -5.80 -1.58 12.77
CA LEU A 178 -6.12 -1.74 11.36
C LEU A 178 -4.94 -1.43 10.44
N SER A 179 -4.13 -0.44 10.84
CA SER A 179 -3.00 0.02 10.03
C SER A 179 -1.98 0.74 10.90
N PHE A 180 -0.73 0.70 10.46
CA PHE A 180 0.43 1.32 11.10
C PHE A 180 1.26 2.05 10.07
N SER A 181 1.82 3.18 10.43
CA SER A 181 2.80 3.88 9.59
C SER A 181 3.78 4.70 10.40
N VAL A 182 5.01 4.81 9.89
CA VAL A 182 6.12 5.51 10.55
C VAL A 182 6.57 6.69 9.71
N GLY A 183 6.53 7.87 10.32
CA GLY A 183 7.09 9.10 9.76
C GLY A 183 8.51 9.38 10.27
N SER A 184 9.03 10.57 9.97
CA SER A 184 10.40 10.94 10.34
C SER A 184 10.58 11.18 11.85
N SER A 185 9.53 11.55 12.58
CA SER A 185 9.61 11.93 14.01
C SER A 185 8.51 11.31 14.88
N ALA A 186 7.61 10.55 14.27
CA ALA A 186 6.42 10.00 14.90
C ALA A 186 6.00 8.71 14.19
N PHE A 187 5.18 7.91 14.85
CA PHE A 187 4.44 6.83 14.22
C PHE A 187 2.95 6.97 14.53
N SER A 188 2.14 6.45 13.65
CA SER A 188 0.68 6.48 13.79
C SER A 188 0.09 5.09 13.67
N ILE A 189 -1.02 4.88 14.36
CA ILE A 189 -1.87 3.70 14.22
C ILE A 189 -3.30 4.13 13.89
N SER A 190 -3.98 3.35 13.07
CA SER A 190 -5.43 3.38 12.97
C SER A 190 -5.99 2.19 13.72
N VAL A 191 -6.97 2.43 14.60
CA VAL A 191 -7.57 1.39 15.42
C VAL A 191 -9.08 1.37 15.28
N LEU A 192 -9.67 0.17 15.29
CA LEU A 192 -11.12 -0.04 15.36
C LEU A 192 -11.51 -0.24 16.81
N ASP A 193 -12.37 0.63 17.35
CA ASP A 193 -12.95 0.50 18.67
C ASP A 193 -13.99 -0.62 18.67
N THR A 194 -13.76 -1.66 19.47
CA THR A 194 -14.65 -2.83 19.58
C THR A 194 -15.61 -2.76 20.76
N SER A 195 -15.51 -1.70 21.58
CA SER A 195 -16.41 -1.47 22.72
C SER A 195 -17.63 -0.62 22.36
N ALA A 196 -17.59 0.07 21.22
CA ALA A 196 -18.67 0.94 20.77
C ALA A 196 -19.80 0.13 20.12
N GLU A 197 -21.06 0.51 20.35
CA GLU A 197 -22.21 -0.07 19.65
C GLU A 197 -22.23 0.27 18.16
N ALA A 198 -21.63 1.42 17.80
CA ALA A 198 -21.47 1.87 16.41
C ALA A 198 -20.01 1.76 15.97
N ILE A 199 -19.82 1.64 14.66
CA ILE A 199 -18.45 1.63 14.06
C ILE A 199 -17.75 2.93 14.43
N LYS A 200 -16.58 2.79 15.06
CA LYS A 200 -15.72 3.90 15.41
C LYS A 200 -14.28 3.55 15.18
N THR A 201 -13.58 4.40 14.43
CA THR A 201 -12.14 4.28 14.31
C THR A 201 -11.44 5.51 14.89
N LYS A 202 -10.19 5.32 15.27
CA LYS A 202 -9.37 6.37 15.85
C LYS A 202 -7.98 6.29 15.24
N ILE A 203 -7.46 7.43 14.79
CA ILE A 203 -6.04 7.58 14.48
C ILE A 203 -5.36 8.13 15.73
N ILE A 204 -4.27 7.50 16.13
CA ILE A 204 -3.45 7.94 17.26
C ILE A 204 -2.02 8.05 16.78
N THR A 205 -1.41 9.20 17.02
CA THR A 205 0.00 9.46 16.67
C THR A 205 0.82 9.59 17.94
N TYR A 206 1.95 8.91 17.94
CA TYR A 206 2.88 8.85 19.06
C TYR A 206 4.27 9.37 18.64
N ASN A 207 5.02 9.92 19.59
CA ASN A 207 6.46 10.07 19.43
C ASN A 207 7.18 8.71 19.62
N PHE A 208 8.47 8.65 19.30
CA PHE A 208 9.27 7.43 19.49
C PHE A 208 9.58 7.07 20.96
N LYS A 209 9.00 7.80 21.94
CA LYS A 209 9.01 7.42 23.36
C LYS A 209 7.70 6.75 23.77
N GLY A 210 6.69 6.75 22.89
CA GLY A 210 5.36 6.22 23.18
C GLY A 210 4.38 7.24 23.75
N ASP A 211 4.74 8.53 23.82
CA ASP A 211 3.81 9.57 24.26
C ASP A 211 2.86 9.95 23.11
N ILE A 212 1.59 10.12 23.43
CA ILE A 212 0.58 10.54 22.45
C ILE A 212 0.84 12.01 22.08
N LEU A 213 1.03 12.27 20.79
CA LEU A 213 1.13 13.62 20.25
C LEU A 213 -0.25 14.20 19.94
N TRP A 214 -1.11 13.38 19.30
CA TRP A 214 -2.48 13.74 18.99
C TRP A 214 -3.31 12.49 18.68
N ALA A 215 -4.63 12.66 18.71
CA ALA A 215 -5.57 11.63 18.31
C ALA A 215 -6.80 12.25 17.62
N GLN A 216 -7.34 11.54 16.63
CA GLN A 216 -8.53 11.93 15.88
C GLN A 216 -9.53 10.78 15.84
N ASN A 217 -10.77 11.06 16.25
CA ASN A 217 -11.88 10.09 16.18
C ASN A 217 -12.65 10.21 14.86
N PHE A 218 -13.17 9.08 14.38
CA PHE A 218 -14.01 8.95 13.20
C PHE A 218 -15.25 8.12 13.59
N ASP A 219 -16.36 8.80 13.85
CA ASP A 219 -17.62 8.15 14.20
C ASP A 219 -18.34 7.68 12.93
N ASN A 220 -18.83 6.44 12.93
CA ASN A 220 -19.48 5.78 11.80
C ASN A 220 -18.63 5.74 10.52
N LYS A 221 -17.32 5.67 10.67
CA LYS A 221 -16.36 5.57 9.56
C LYS A 221 -15.27 4.58 9.91
N ILE A 222 -14.80 3.83 8.91
CA ILE A 222 -13.62 2.96 9.01
C ILE A 222 -12.45 3.66 8.31
N ILE A 223 -11.38 3.87 9.04
CA ILE A 223 -10.08 4.29 8.49
C ILE A 223 -9.21 3.03 8.39
N SER A 224 -9.22 2.41 7.21
CA SER A 224 -8.60 1.11 7.00
C SER A 224 -7.10 1.17 6.79
N ASN A 225 -6.59 2.25 6.23
CA ASN A 225 -5.18 2.39 5.89
C ASN A 225 -4.68 3.79 6.24
N ILE A 226 -3.47 3.85 6.76
CA ILE A 226 -2.73 5.10 6.95
C ILE A 226 -1.33 4.97 6.37
N LYS A 227 -0.77 6.06 5.87
CA LYS A 227 0.61 6.10 5.36
C LYS A 227 1.19 7.51 5.53
N TYR A 228 2.40 7.60 6.05
CA TYR A 228 3.16 8.83 5.96
C TYR A 228 3.68 9.01 4.54
N SER A 229 3.36 10.15 3.94
CA SER A 229 3.94 10.55 2.66
C SER A 229 5.40 10.96 2.84
N LYS A 230 6.15 11.04 1.75
CA LYS A 230 7.54 11.52 1.77
C LYS A 230 7.70 12.92 2.40
N ASN A 231 6.65 13.75 2.35
CA ASN A 231 6.64 15.08 2.98
C ASN A 231 6.18 15.04 4.45
N ASN A 232 6.20 13.86 5.06
CA ASN A 232 5.82 13.61 6.46
C ASN A 232 4.38 14.04 6.82
N LYS A 233 3.48 14.11 5.84
CA LYS A 233 2.04 14.27 6.08
C LYS A 233 1.42 12.90 6.25
N LEU A 234 0.51 12.73 7.20
CA LEU A 234 -0.23 11.50 7.36
C LEU A 234 -1.44 11.49 6.43
N LEU A 235 -1.48 10.51 5.56
CA LEU A 235 -2.60 10.19 4.70
C LEU A 235 -3.43 9.10 5.39
N ALA A 236 -4.75 9.23 5.38
CA ALA A 236 -5.65 8.24 5.98
C ALA A 236 -6.80 7.93 5.01
N MET A 237 -6.98 6.65 4.72
CA MET A 237 -8.01 6.16 3.81
C MET A 237 -9.24 5.72 4.58
N GLY A 238 -10.35 6.41 4.31
CA GLY A 238 -11.67 5.99 4.74
C GLY A 238 -12.41 5.20 3.65
N GLU A 239 -13.66 4.84 3.93
CA GLU A 239 -14.51 4.06 3.00
C GLU A 239 -14.81 4.81 1.69
N ASN A 240 -14.89 6.15 1.76
CA ASN A 240 -15.26 7.01 0.62
C ASN A 240 -14.52 8.36 0.63
N ALA A 241 -13.44 8.50 1.39
CA ALA A 241 -12.65 9.71 1.44
C ALA A 241 -11.20 9.43 1.84
N VAL A 242 -10.30 10.29 1.39
CA VAL A 242 -8.93 10.38 1.88
C VAL A 242 -8.78 11.64 2.70
N TYR A 243 -8.17 11.51 3.86
CA TYR A 243 -7.88 12.59 4.80
C TYR A 243 -6.38 12.85 4.83
N ILE A 244 -5.98 14.11 4.78
CA ILE A 244 -4.58 14.53 4.91
C ILE A 244 -4.43 15.31 6.21
N PHE A 245 -3.53 14.84 7.08
CA PHE A 245 -3.23 15.49 8.35
C PHE A 245 -1.85 16.13 8.33
N LYS A 246 -1.74 17.30 8.99
CA LYS A 246 -0.47 17.91 9.35
C LYS A 246 0.17 17.15 10.52
N ASN A 247 1.45 17.40 10.78
CA ASN A 247 2.18 16.74 11.87
C ASN A 247 1.58 17.02 13.27
N ASP A 248 0.83 18.10 13.42
CA ASP A 248 0.14 18.49 14.65
C ASP A 248 -1.27 17.90 14.78
N GLY A 249 -1.68 17.01 13.87
CA GLY A 249 -2.98 16.36 13.87
C GLY A 249 -4.12 17.19 13.27
N ARG A 250 -3.88 18.41 12.84
CA ARG A 250 -4.92 19.22 12.17
C ARG A 250 -5.21 18.64 10.79
N LEU A 251 -6.51 18.42 10.51
CA LEU A 251 -6.98 18.05 9.18
C LEU A 251 -6.62 19.17 8.21
N GLN A 252 -5.85 18.84 7.19
CA GLN A 252 -5.48 19.77 6.12
C GLN A 252 -6.48 19.70 4.98
N GLU A 253 -6.90 18.48 4.63
CA GLU A 253 -7.75 18.22 3.46
C GLU A 253 -8.56 16.95 3.66
N GLU A 254 -9.80 16.96 3.15
CA GLU A 254 -10.66 15.78 2.99
C GLU A 254 -11.06 15.73 1.51
N THR A 255 -10.60 14.70 0.81
CA THR A 255 -10.97 14.46 -0.59
C THR A 255 -11.96 13.32 -0.66
N LYS A 256 -13.19 13.62 -1.06
CA LYS A 256 -14.23 12.60 -1.28
C LYS A 256 -13.93 11.78 -2.53
N ILE A 257 -14.10 10.48 -2.43
CA ILE A 257 -13.95 9.54 -3.54
C ILE A 257 -15.35 9.13 -3.99
N GLU A 258 -15.67 9.46 -5.25
CA GLU A 258 -16.94 9.03 -5.85
C GLU A 258 -16.85 7.56 -6.28
N GLY A 259 -17.87 6.77 -5.93
CA GLY A 259 -17.95 5.36 -6.23
C GLY A 259 -17.60 4.45 -5.03
N LYS A 260 -17.77 3.14 -5.23
CA LYS A 260 -17.47 2.11 -4.23
C LYS A 260 -16.03 1.68 -4.37
N ILE A 261 -15.20 1.96 -3.36
CA ILE A 261 -13.80 1.51 -3.31
C ILE A 261 -13.77 0.00 -3.13
N SER A 262 -12.98 -0.69 -3.96
CA SER A 262 -12.77 -2.14 -3.90
C SER A 262 -11.36 -2.51 -3.44
N ASN A 263 -10.37 -1.67 -3.74
CA ASN A 263 -8.98 -1.89 -3.33
C ASN A 263 -8.22 -0.56 -3.26
N VAL A 264 -7.22 -0.49 -2.40
CA VAL A 264 -6.38 0.70 -2.21
C VAL A 264 -4.93 0.28 -2.03
N ALA A 265 -4.03 1.03 -2.62
CA ALA A 265 -2.61 0.93 -2.36
C ALA A 265 -2.00 2.32 -2.17
N MET A 266 -1.29 2.52 -1.08
CA MET A 266 -0.69 3.79 -0.70
C MET A 266 0.83 3.64 -0.74
N GLY A 267 1.46 4.29 -1.71
CA GLY A 267 2.91 4.40 -1.82
C GLY A 267 3.42 5.75 -1.32
N ASP A 268 4.73 5.93 -1.34
CA ASP A 268 5.38 7.18 -0.87
C ASP A 268 5.00 8.41 -1.69
N TYR A 269 4.69 8.22 -2.97
CA TYR A 269 4.45 9.30 -3.95
C TYR A 269 3.06 9.29 -4.52
N ILE A 270 2.42 8.13 -4.58
CA ILE A 270 1.14 7.92 -5.25
C ILE A 270 0.20 7.11 -4.38
N ILE A 271 -1.07 7.40 -4.54
CA ILE A 271 -2.18 6.62 -3.98
C ILE A 271 -2.96 6.08 -5.16
N THR A 272 -3.19 4.79 -5.17
CA THR A 272 -4.02 4.16 -6.20
C THR A 272 -5.25 3.55 -5.58
N ILE A 273 -6.39 3.81 -6.19
CA ILE A 273 -7.69 3.34 -5.73
C ILE A 273 -8.36 2.60 -6.89
N ALA A 274 -8.72 1.34 -6.68
CA ALA A 274 -9.66 0.66 -7.54
C ALA A 274 -11.07 0.90 -7.01
N LEU A 275 -11.96 1.38 -7.85
CA LEU A 275 -13.33 1.70 -7.47
C LEU A 275 -14.34 1.29 -8.55
N GLN A 276 -15.61 1.17 -8.14
CA GLN A 276 -16.75 0.98 -9.04
C GLN A 276 -17.62 2.23 -9.00
N ASP A 277 -17.86 2.83 -10.16
CA ASP A 277 -18.78 3.95 -10.36
C ASP A 277 -19.70 3.66 -11.54
N LYS A 278 -21.02 3.87 -11.36
CA LYS A 278 -22.05 3.67 -12.39
C LYS A 278 -21.94 2.34 -13.14
N GLY A 279 -21.61 1.28 -12.43
CA GLY A 279 -21.48 -0.09 -12.97
C GLY A 279 -20.16 -0.38 -13.70
N LYS A 280 -19.25 0.57 -13.78
CA LYS A 280 -17.92 0.42 -14.37
C LYS A 280 -16.85 0.41 -13.28
N HIS A 281 -15.75 -0.30 -13.56
CA HIS A 281 -14.60 -0.33 -12.68
C HIS A 281 -13.49 0.61 -13.18
N TYR A 282 -12.84 1.28 -12.26
CA TYR A 282 -11.76 2.23 -12.55
C TYR A 282 -10.56 1.98 -11.63
N SER A 283 -9.38 2.15 -12.19
CA SER A 283 -8.15 2.40 -11.43
C SER A 283 -7.87 3.89 -11.48
N VAL A 284 -7.82 4.54 -10.32
CA VAL A 284 -7.58 5.97 -10.21
C VAL A 284 -6.29 6.18 -9.44
N CYS A 285 -5.37 6.94 -10.04
CA CYS A 285 -4.10 7.29 -9.44
C CYS A 285 -4.10 8.75 -8.99
N TYR A 286 -3.67 8.99 -7.76
CA TYR A 286 -3.53 10.34 -7.17
C TYR A 286 -2.08 10.58 -6.76
N ASP A 287 -1.65 11.84 -6.77
CA ASP A 287 -0.42 12.25 -6.10
C ASP A 287 -0.64 12.35 -4.57
N ALA A 288 0.45 12.58 -3.83
CA ALA A 288 0.40 12.73 -2.37
C ALA A 288 -0.38 13.98 -1.87
N ASN A 289 -0.83 14.84 -2.77
CA ASN A 289 -1.72 15.96 -2.48
C ASN A 289 -3.14 15.73 -3.01
N MET A 290 -3.52 14.47 -3.29
CA MET A 290 -4.82 14.05 -3.80
C MET A 290 -5.23 14.71 -5.13
N ARG A 291 -4.29 15.14 -5.96
CA ARG A 291 -4.58 15.52 -7.33
C ARG A 291 -4.65 14.25 -8.19
N GLU A 292 -5.76 14.08 -8.89
CA GLU A 292 -5.95 12.96 -9.80
C GLU A 292 -4.94 13.05 -10.96
N LEU A 293 -4.09 12.03 -11.09
CA LEU A 293 -3.09 11.91 -12.15
C LEU A 293 -3.66 11.14 -13.35
N SER A 294 -4.48 10.13 -13.06
CA SER A 294 -5.13 9.32 -14.10
C SER A 294 -6.36 8.61 -13.56
N ARG A 295 -7.29 8.31 -14.47
CA ARG A 295 -8.45 7.46 -14.25
C ARG A 295 -8.60 6.54 -15.45
N VAL A 296 -8.45 5.24 -15.26
CA VAL A 296 -8.47 4.22 -16.31
C VAL A 296 -9.62 3.26 -16.05
N GLU A 297 -10.46 3.03 -17.06
CA GLU A 297 -11.48 1.98 -16.99
C GLU A 297 -10.79 0.61 -17.01
N ILE A 298 -11.15 -0.27 -16.07
CA ILE A 298 -10.59 -1.61 -15.93
C ILE A 298 -11.71 -2.65 -15.98
N LYS A 299 -11.37 -3.90 -16.35
CA LYS A 299 -12.37 -4.95 -16.59
C LYS A 299 -13.20 -5.36 -15.36
N ALA A 300 -12.59 -5.28 -14.17
CA ALA A 300 -13.18 -5.71 -12.89
C ALA A 300 -12.38 -5.13 -11.72
N ALA A 301 -12.84 -5.35 -10.50
CA ALA A 301 -12.03 -5.09 -9.32
C ALA A 301 -10.79 -6.00 -9.32
N PRO A 302 -9.56 -5.44 -9.22
CA PRO A 302 -8.35 -6.25 -9.16
C PRO A 302 -8.25 -6.97 -7.80
N LEU A 303 -7.54 -8.09 -7.76
CA LEU A 303 -7.21 -8.78 -6.51
C LEU A 303 -6.18 -7.99 -5.68
N GLY A 304 -5.31 -7.27 -6.34
CA GLY A 304 -4.35 -6.40 -5.67
C GLY A 304 -3.85 -5.28 -6.56
N LEU A 305 -3.35 -4.26 -5.89
CA LEU A 305 -2.72 -3.06 -6.43
C LEU A 305 -1.35 -2.92 -5.78
N TYR A 306 -0.33 -2.63 -6.59
CA TYR A 306 1.01 -2.32 -6.10
C TYR A 306 1.51 -1.04 -6.75
N PRO A 307 1.65 0.06 -5.98
CA PRO A 307 2.25 1.29 -6.49
C PRO A 307 3.76 1.09 -6.64
N MET A 308 4.25 1.38 -7.81
CA MET A 308 5.67 1.52 -8.11
C MET A 308 6.01 3.00 -8.21
N LYS A 309 7.29 3.34 -8.21
CA LYS A 309 7.76 4.73 -8.25
C LYS A 309 7.06 5.59 -9.32
N ASN A 310 6.93 5.09 -10.54
CA ASN A 310 6.27 5.77 -11.67
C ASN A 310 5.20 4.91 -12.35
N ASN A 311 4.95 3.73 -11.84
CA ASN A 311 4.07 2.74 -12.43
C ASN A 311 3.11 2.18 -11.38
N LEU A 312 2.14 1.45 -11.85
CA LEU A 312 1.13 0.77 -11.07
C LEU A 312 0.96 -0.64 -11.62
N ILE A 313 0.97 -1.61 -10.72
CA ILE A 313 0.64 -2.99 -11.05
C ILE A 313 -0.78 -3.28 -10.56
N LEU A 314 -1.61 -3.80 -11.48
CA LEU A 314 -2.91 -4.40 -11.17
C LEU A 314 -2.84 -5.88 -11.47
N TYR A 315 -3.32 -6.74 -10.59
CA TYR A 315 -3.43 -8.14 -10.92
C TYR A 315 -4.81 -8.71 -10.61
N TYR A 316 -5.17 -9.71 -11.39
CA TYR A 316 -6.40 -10.48 -11.34
C TYR A 316 -6.04 -11.96 -11.20
N ASN A 317 -7.03 -12.85 -11.19
CA ASN A 317 -6.76 -14.30 -11.12
C ASN A 317 -5.83 -14.79 -12.24
N ASP A 318 -6.05 -14.31 -13.46
CA ASP A 318 -5.39 -14.82 -14.68
C ASP A 318 -4.56 -13.76 -15.42
N GLU A 319 -4.47 -12.57 -14.87
CA GLU A 319 -3.87 -11.43 -15.60
C GLU A 319 -3.17 -10.46 -14.67
N LEU A 320 -2.07 -9.93 -15.15
CA LEU A 320 -1.34 -8.84 -14.53
C LEU A 320 -1.14 -7.72 -15.56
N MET A 321 -1.32 -6.49 -15.14
CA MET A 321 -1.16 -5.29 -15.96
C MET A 321 -0.23 -4.31 -15.27
N VAL A 322 0.65 -3.69 -16.05
CA VAL A 322 1.52 -2.60 -15.60
C VAL A 322 1.09 -1.33 -16.33
N LEU A 323 0.69 -0.33 -15.57
CA LEU A 323 0.30 0.99 -16.07
C LEU A 323 1.31 2.05 -15.64
N THR A 324 1.49 3.10 -16.43
CA THR A 324 2.12 4.32 -15.92
C THR A 324 1.20 5.02 -14.92
N VAL A 325 1.73 5.92 -14.09
CA VAL A 325 0.91 6.80 -13.23
C VAL A 325 -0.05 7.69 -14.03
N LYS A 326 0.18 7.86 -15.34
CA LYS A 326 -0.72 8.56 -16.27
C LYS A 326 -1.80 7.66 -16.86
N GLY A 327 -1.82 6.37 -16.50
CA GLY A 327 -2.83 5.41 -16.94
C GLY A 327 -2.52 4.73 -18.29
N GLU A 328 -1.34 4.92 -18.86
CA GLU A 328 -0.94 4.24 -20.09
C GLU A 328 -0.55 2.80 -19.78
N LEU A 329 -1.04 1.83 -20.55
CA LEU A 329 -0.64 0.43 -20.43
C LEU A 329 0.78 0.24 -20.96
N ILE A 330 1.70 -0.14 -20.08
CA ILE A 330 3.07 -0.48 -20.45
C ILE A 330 3.13 -1.95 -20.91
N ALA A 331 2.62 -2.85 -20.05
CA ALA A 331 2.75 -4.26 -20.29
C ALA A 331 1.58 -5.06 -19.70
N ARG A 332 1.36 -6.24 -20.28
CA ARG A 332 0.32 -7.18 -19.87
C ARG A 332 0.88 -8.60 -19.87
N PHE A 333 0.54 -9.35 -18.84
CA PHE A 333 0.80 -10.77 -18.73
C PHE A 333 -0.51 -11.51 -18.54
N LYS A 334 -0.74 -12.59 -19.33
CA LYS A 334 -1.84 -13.53 -19.12
C LYS A 334 -1.26 -14.87 -18.67
N SER A 335 -1.78 -15.36 -17.56
CA SER A 335 -1.44 -16.66 -17.03
C SER A 335 -2.47 -17.70 -17.47
N ASN A 336 -2.03 -18.92 -17.71
CA ASN A 336 -2.91 -20.06 -17.96
C ASN A 336 -3.44 -20.71 -16.66
N THR A 337 -2.95 -20.25 -15.51
CA THR A 337 -3.34 -20.71 -14.18
C THR A 337 -3.50 -19.52 -13.26
N ASP A 338 -4.22 -19.69 -12.13
CA ASP A 338 -4.47 -18.60 -11.20
C ASP A 338 -3.17 -17.99 -10.65
N ILE A 339 -3.09 -16.67 -10.68
CA ILE A 339 -2.06 -15.90 -10.02
C ILE A 339 -2.44 -15.80 -8.54
N ASN A 340 -1.73 -16.52 -7.69
CA ASN A 340 -2.03 -16.55 -6.26
C ASN A 340 -1.44 -15.35 -5.51
N ARG A 341 -0.25 -14.90 -5.92
CA ARG A 341 0.45 -13.76 -5.32
C ARG A 341 1.33 -13.07 -6.34
N VAL A 342 1.55 -11.79 -6.12
CA VAL A 342 2.47 -10.95 -6.86
C VAL A 342 3.48 -10.39 -5.88
N TYR A 343 4.73 -10.37 -6.24
CA TYR A 343 5.81 -9.78 -5.47
C TYR A 343 6.64 -8.87 -6.35
N MET A 344 7.11 -7.80 -5.77
CA MET A 344 8.04 -6.91 -6.40
C MET A 344 9.25 -6.75 -5.49
N THR A 345 10.43 -6.83 -6.10
CA THR A 345 11.68 -6.64 -5.37
C THR A 345 12.09 -5.18 -5.37
N SER A 346 13.00 -4.82 -4.49
CA SER A 346 13.51 -3.44 -4.37
C SER A 346 14.26 -2.94 -5.62
N ASP A 347 14.67 -3.84 -6.51
CA ASP A 347 15.27 -3.57 -7.81
C ASP A 347 14.27 -3.65 -8.98
N ASP A 348 12.97 -3.47 -8.67
CA ASP A 348 11.87 -3.40 -9.62
C ASP A 348 11.63 -4.69 -10.45
N LYS A 349 12.12 -5.84 -9.99
CA LYS A 349 11.79 -7.14 -10.59
C LYS A 349 10.44 -7.63 -10.13
N LEU A 350 9.70 -8.19 -11.05
CA LEU A 350 8.33 -8.66 -10.85
C LEU A 350 8.29 -10.18 -10.81
N TYR A 351 7.68 -10.72 -9.75
CA TYR A 351 7.49 -12.15 -9.56
C TYR A 351 6.02 -12.48 -9.32
N ILE A 352 5.57 -13.59 -9.83
CA ILE A 352 4.25 -14.15 -9.53
C ILE A 352 4.39 -15.56 -8.97
N VAL A 353 3.47 -15.91 -8.09
CA VAL A 353 3.25 -17.30 -7.71
C VAL A 353 2.01 -17.80 -8.43
N SER A 354 2.19 -18.77 -9.30
CA SER A 354 1.16 -19.41 -10.09
C SER A 354 1.43 -20.92 -10.11
N ASN A 355 0.39 -21.74 -9.94
CA ASN A 355 0.51 -23.21 -9.91
C ASN A 355 1.66 -23.74 -9.02
N ARG A 356 1.85 -23.16 -7.82
CA ARG A 356 2.94 -23.47 -6.88
C ARG A 356 4.35 -23.21 -7.41
N THR A 357 4.48 -22.43 -8.44
CA THR A 357 5.79 -22.03 -8.98
C THR A 357 5.95 -20.53 -8.85
N LEU A 358 7.11 -20.10 -8.39
CA LEU A 358 7.52 -18.71 -8.46
C LEU A 358 8.12 -18.46 -9.84
N GLN A 359 7.55 -17.51 -10.55
CA GLN A 359 7.96 -17.16 -11.91
C GLN A 359 8.39 -15.69 -11.93
N GLN A 360 9.54 -15.42 -12.51
CA GLN A 360 9.96 -14.05 -12.81
C GLN A 360 9.33 -13.60 -14.11
N LEU A 361 8.77 -12.40 -14.12
CA LEU A 361 8.26 -11.76 -15.32
C LEU A 361 9.26 -10.71 -15.81
N GLU A 362 9.55 -10.73 -17.09
CA GLU A 362 10.41 -9.74 -17.76
C GLU A 362 9.67 -9.08 -18.92
N TYR A 363 10.04 -7.83 -19.18
CA TYR A 363 9.56 -7.09 -20.34
C TYR A 363 10.23 -7.65 -21.60
N ASN A 364 9.44 -8.13 -22.55
CA ASN A 364 9.92 -8.45 -23.87
C ASN A 364 9.94 -7.16 -24.70
N GLN A 365 11.10 -6.76 -25.14
CA GLN A 365 11.30 -5.70 -26.11
C GLN A 365 10.80 -6.11 -27.49
#